data_ea5e61d874411547e7475c210bbc70e6
#
_entry.id   ea5e61d874411547e7475c210bbc70e6
#
_cell.length_a   1.000
_cell.length_b   1.000
_cell.length_c   1.000
_cell.angle_alpha   90.00
_cell.angle_beta   90.00
_cell.angle_gamma   90.00
#
_symmetry.space_group_name_H-M   'P 1'
#
loop_
_entity.id
_entity.type
_entity.pdbx_description
1 polymer ?
#
loop_
_entity_poly.entity_id
_entity_poly.type
_entity_poly.pdbx_seq_one_letter_code
_entity_poly.pdbx_strand_id
1 'polypeptide(L)'
;MPIKNRISEFQDDMIKWRHYFHQNPETAYKEVNTSKKIIELLKSFNVDKIETGFGKTGVVATIENGPGKSIGLRADMDALPIKEENTEAKHCSKKIGTMHACGHDGHTTMLLGAAKYLSETKNFKGKIILIFQPAEEGHAGAKAMIDDGLLKKYPIDEIYGMHNMPGLEEGVLAVEEGARLAAADNFKIKIIGKGSHAAMPSNAVDPIVCGAAIIQNIQSIVSRNSDPKETLVVTVATFNSGKANNVIPDDATISGTIRFYNESVGKNTKKRLAAIVDHTCKVFGAKSEVDIIKGYPPTINHKSNSTFAFNAAKKVIGPKASSNQNPMMGSEDFSYFL
;
A
#
# COMPACT_ATOMS: atom_id res chain seq x y z
N MET A 1 18.52 -25.45 18.11
CA MET A 1 17.62 -26.02 17.07
C MET A 1 17.64 -25.13 15.88
N PRO A 2 17.76 -25.62 14.66
CA PRO A 2 17.65 -24.77 13.47
C PRO A 2 16.30 -24.04 13.44
N ILE A 3 16.30 -22.78 13.01
CA ILE A 3 15.09 -21.93 12.95
C ILE A 3 13.92 -22.64 12.25
N LYS A 4 14.19 -23.27 11.10
CA LYS A 4 13.17 -24.01 10.33
C LYS A 4 12.47 -25.09 11.15
N ASN A 5 13.20 -25.90 11.89
CA ASN A 5 12.61 -27.00 12.65
C ASN A 5 11.68 -26.48 13.74
N ARG A 6 12.10 -25.40 14.46
CA ARG A 6 11.25 -24.84 15.52
C ARG A 6 10.00 -24.16 14.96
N ILE A 7 10.10 -23.43 13.86
CA ILE A 7 8.92 -22.81 13.23
C ILE A 7 7.98 -23.87 12.64
N SER A 8 8.51 -24.97 12.12
CA SER A 8 7.68 -26.09 11.62
C SER A 8 6.81 -26.72 12.73
N GLU A 9 7.28 -26.71 13.97
CA GLU A 9 6.48 -27.18 15.12
C GLU A 9 5.27 -26.27 15.42
N PHE A 10 5.28 -25.02 14.94
CA PHE A 10 4.16 -24.06 15.08
C PHE A 10 3.20 -24.09 13.89
N GLN A 11 3.46 -24.90 12.87
CA GLN A 11 2.72 -24.84 11.60
C GLN A 11 1.20 -24.94 11.80
N ASP A 12 0.76 -25.91 12.59
CA ASP A 12 -0.67 -26.12 12.84
C ASP A 12 -1.31 -24.94 13.59
N ASP A 13 -0.57 -24.33 14.52
CA ASP A 13 -1.03 -23.13 15.22
C ASP A 13 -1.12 -21.94 14.27
N MET A 14 -0.10 -21.73 13.43
CA MET A 14 -0.08 -20.67 12.43
C MET A 14 -1.19 -20.81 11.42
N ILE A 15 -1.51 -22.03 10.97
CA ILE A 15 -2.67 -22.31 10.11
C ILE A 15 -3.97 -21.88 10.81
N LYS A 16 -4.15 -22.23 12.08
CA LYS A 16 -5.34 -21.83 12.86
C LYS A 16 -5.44 -20.31 13.01
N TRP A 17 -4.31 -19.62 13.29
CA TRP A 17 -4.30 -18.16 13.40
C TRP A 17 -4.65 -17.49 12.08
N ARG A 18 -4.05 -17.93 10.98
CA ARG A 18 -4.36 -17.41 9.65
C ARG A 18 -5.83 -17.60 9.29
N HIS A 19 -6.37 -18.81 9.50
CA HIS A 19 -7.78 -19.11 9.26
C HIS A 19 -8.70 -18.24 10.14
N TYR A 20 -8.32 -17.97 11.39
CA TYR A 20 -9.09 -17.07 12.26
C TYR A 20 -9.15 -15.66 11.68
N PHE A 21 -7.99 -15.08 11.28
CA PHE A 21 -7.96 -13.74 10.69
C PHE A 21 -8.73 -13.70 9.37
N HIS A 22 -8.53 -14.67 8.51
CA HIS A 22 -9.21 -14.77 7.23
C HIS A 22 -10.73 -14.86 7.38
N GLN A 23 -11.24 -15.63 8.34
CA GLN A 23 -12.67 -15.74 8.64
C GLN A 23 -13.27 -14.48 9.28
N ASN A 24 -12.47 -13.63 9.91
CA ASN A 24 -12.93 -12.47 10.67
C ASN A 24 -12.27 -11.16 10.17
N PRO A 25 -12.30 -10.88 8.85
CA PRO A 25 -11.62 -9.73 8.28
C PRO A 25 -12.22 -8.41 8.78
N GLU A 26 -11.38 -7.41 9.00
CA GLU A 26 -11.78 -6.06 9.40
C GLU A 26 -11.06 -5.04 8.52
N THR A 27 -11.82 -4.07 8.00
CA THR A 27 -11.28 -3.04 7.10
C THR A 27 -10.57 -1.94 7.88
N ALA A 28 -9.85 -1.10 7.15
CA ALA A 28 -9.05 0.00 7.64
C ALA A 28 -9.67 0.78 8.83
N TYR A 29 -8.92 0.90 9.92
CA TYR A 29 -9.28 1.52 11.20
C TYR A 29 -10.47 0.89 11.94
N LYS A 30 -10.90 -0.32 11.54
CA LYS A 30 -11.95 -1.11 12.21
C LYS A 30 -11.42 -2.46 12.72
N GLU A 31 -10.12 -2.66 12.73
CA GLU A 31 -9.41 -3.91 13.07
C GLU A 31 -9.39 -4.17 14.60
N VAL A 32 -10.54 -3.95 15.26
CA VAL A 32 -10.66 -4.04 16.72
C VAL A 32 -10.51 -5.47 17.23
N ASN A 33 -11.18 -6.43 16.60
CA ASN A 33 -11.11 -7.84 17.00
C ASN A 33 -9.79 -8.48 16.54
N THR A 34 -9.26 -8.06 15.39
CA THR A 34 -7.94 -8.43 14.89
C THR A 34 -6.87 -8.03 15.91
N SER A 35 -6.88 -6.77 16.37
CA SER A 35 -5.95 -6.27 17.41
C SER A 35 -6.08 -7.04 18.72
N LYS A 36 -7.32 -7.30 19.19
CA LYS A 36 -7.55 -8.11 20.39
C LYS A 36 -6.96 -9.51 20.28
N LYS A 37 -7.14 -10.17 19.12
CA LYS A 37 -6.59 -11.51 18.90
C LYS A 37 -5.07 -11.51 18.85
N ILE A 38 -4.47 -10.51 18.20
CA ILE A 38 -3.02 -10.33 18.21
C ILE A 38 -2.49 -10.18 19.64
N ILE A 39 -3.11 -9.31 20.45
CA ILE A 39 -2.72 -9.08 21.85
C ILE A 39 -2.85 -10.37 22.67
N GLU A 40 -3.92 -11.14 22.51
CA GLU A 40 -4.12 -12.43 23.16
C GLU A 40 -2.96 -13.39 22.88
N LEU A 41 -2.60 -13.53 21.60
CA LEU A 41 -1.52 -14.41 21.18
C LEU A 41 -0.16 -13.92 21.69
N LEU A 42 0.14 -12.63 21.56
CA LEU A 42 1.40 -12.06 22.05
C LEU A 42 1.57 -12.24 23.57
N LYS A 43 0.49 -12.11 24.35
CA LYS A 43 0.50 -12.41 25.79
C LYS A 43 0.83 -13.88 26.06
N SER A 44 0.29 -14.80 25.27
CA SER A 44 0.58 -16.25 25.42
C SER A 44 2.03 -16.61 25.07
N PHE A 45 2.72 -15.77 24.28
CA PHE A 45 4.14 -15.93 23.95
C PHE A 45 5.08 -15.28 24.98
N ASN A 46 4.54 -14.60 26.01
CA ASN A 46 5.32 -13.89 27.01
C ASN A 46 6.27 -12.83 26.42
N VAL A 47 5.79 -12.04 25.43
CA VAL A 47 6.55 -10.87 24.95
C VAL A 47 6.70 -9.84 26.07
N ASP A 48 7.83 -9.12 26.10
CA ASP A 48 8.19 -8.28 27.24
C ASP A 48 7.24 -7.07 27.43
N LYS A 49 6.71 -6.51 26.34
CA LYS A 49 5.80 -5.37 26.39
C LYS A 49 4.83 -5.37 25.22
N ILE A 50 3.59 -4.96 25.45
CA ILE A 50 2.56 -4.76 24.42
C ILE A 50 1.91 -3.41 24.64
N GLU A 51 1.80 -2.60 23.59
CA GLU A 51 1.14 -1.31 23.59
C GLU A 51 0.19 -1.18 22.40
N THR A 52 -0.84 -0.36 22.56
CA THR A 52 -1.87 -0.05 21.56
C THR A 52 -2.06 1.45 21.44
N GLY A 53 -2.90 1.88 20.49
CA GLY A 53 -3.26 3.29 20.33
C GLY A 53 -2.45 4.01 19.25
N PHE A 54 -1.52 3.35 18.56
CA PHE A 54 -0.87 3.88 17.38
C PHE A 54 -1.74 3.57 16.15
N GLY A 55 -2.06 4.57 15.35
CA GLY A 55 -2.95 4.40 14.20
C GLY A 55 -4.33 3.83 14.61
N LYS A 56 -4.85 4.22 15.76
CA LYS A 56 -6.12 3.77 16.38
C LYS A 56 -6.10 2.30 16.82
N THR A 57 -5.98 1.35 15.90
CA THR A 57 -6.10 -0.10 16.13
C THR A 57 -4.76 -0.83 16.12
N GLY A 58 -3.66 -0.15 15.80
CA GLY A 58 -2.33 -0.73 15.74
C GLY A 58 -1.85 -1.30 17.07
N VAL A 59 -1.07 -2.38 16.97
CA VAL A 59 -0.45 -3.07 18.11
C VAL A 59 1.06 -3.06 17.96
N VAL A 60 1.75 -2.64 18.98
CA VAL A 60 3.23 -2.65 19.04
C VAL A 60 3.67 -3.52 20.20
N ALA A 61 4.56 -4.47 19.94
CA ALA A 61 5.13 -5.32 20.98
C ALA A 61 6.66 -5.27 20.96
N THR A 62 7.28 -5.52 22.09
CA THR A 62 8.74 -5.47 22.23
C THR A 62 9.24 -6.77 22.83
N ILE A 63 10.36 -7.26 22.28
CA ILE A 63 11.15 -8.38 22.85
C ILE A 63 12.56 -7.86 23.02
N GLU A 64 13.09 -7.94 24.26
CA GLU A 64 14.40 -7.41 24.61
C GLU A 64 15.34 -8.53 25.08
N ASN A 65 16.60 -8.44 24.69
CA ASN A 65 17.67 -9.32 25.18
C ASN A 65 19.01 -8.58 25.31
N GLY A 66 19.13 -7.77 26.35
CA GLY A 66 20.34 -7.00 26.68
C GLY A 66 20.56 -5.78 25.74
N PRO A 67 21.74 -5.14 25.86
CA PRO A 67 22.07 -3.99 25.05
C PRO A 67 22.35 -4.38 23.60
N GLY A 68 22.01 -3.49 22.66
CA GLY A 68 22.21 -3.69 21.23
C GLY A 68 21.31 -2.80 20.40
N LYS A 69 21.35 -3.01 19.09
CA LYS A 69 20.50 -2.32 18.12
C LYS A 69 19.03 -2.72 18.27
N SER A 70 18.16 -1.89 17.70
CA SER A 70 16.72 -2.15 17.58
C SER A 70 16.33 -2.47 16.14
N ILE A 71 15.54 -3.53 15.95
CA ILE A 71 14.98 -3.91 14.66
C ILE A 71 13.46 -3.87 14.74
N GLY A 72 12.82 -3.15 13.82
CA GLY A 72 11.38 -3.19 13.58
C GLY A 72 11.02 -4.31 12.60
N LEU A 73 10.01 -5.10 12.94
CA LEU A 73 9.39 -6.07 12.05
C LEU A 73 7.91 -5.67 11.91
N ARG A 74 7.46 -5.41 10.68
CA ARG A 74 6.11 -4.93 10.38
C ARG A 74 5.29 -5.96 9.63
N ALA A 75 4.04 -6.08 10.02
CA ALA A 75 2.97 -6.66 9.22
C ALA A 75 1.76 -5.72 9.24
N ASP A 76 1.13 -5.55 8.09
CA ASP A 76 -0.21 -4.98 7.98
C ASP A 76 -1.27 -5.98 8.44
N MET A 77 -2.48 -5.50 8.77
CA MET A 77 -3.50 -6.37 9.35
C MET A 77 -4.93 -6.07 8.90
N ASP A 78 -5.14 -5.08 8.04
CA ASP A 78 -6.46 -4.71 7.52
C ASP A 78 -6.87 -5.57 6.32
N ALA A 79 -8.18 -5.61 6.08
CA ALA A 79 -8.81 -6.31 4.98
C ALA A 79 -9.49 -5.33 4.01
N LEU A 80 -9.90 -5.83 2.85
CA LEU A 80 -10.55 -5.08 1.79
C LEU A 80 -12.09 -5.25 1.81
N PRO A 81 -12.85 -4.22 1.40
CA PRO A 81 -14.29 -4.30 1.22
C PRO A 81 -14.64 -5.03 -0.09
N ILE A 82 -14.21 -6.27 -0.21
CA ILE A 82 -14.37 -7.14 -1.37
C ILE A 82 -15.12 -8.40 -0.94
N LYS A 83 -16.12 -8.82 -1.72
CA LYS A 83 -16.83 -10.08 -1.49
C LYS A 83 -15.91 -11.25 -1.86
N GLU A 84 -15.72 -12.18 -0.94
CA GLU A 84 -15.05 -13.43 -1.24
C GLU A 84 -15.96 -14.35 -2.05
N GLU A 85 -15.46 -14.85 -3.19
CA GLU A 85 -16.21 -15.74 -4.07
C GLU A 85 -15.95 -17.22 -3.80
N ASN A 86 -14.80 -17.56 -3.18
CA ASN A 86 -14.46 -18.94 -2.81
C ASN A 86 -15.15 -19.38 -1.51
N THR A 87 -16.46 -19.51 -1.55
CA THR A 87 -17.29 -19.86 -0.38
C THR A 87 -17.17 -21.32 0.05
N GLU A 88 -16.54 -22.17 -0.73
CA GLU A 88 -16.31 -23.58 -0.40
C GLU A 88 -15.10 -23.79 0.52
N ALA A 89 -14.23 -22.81 0.62
CA ALA A 89 -13.09 -22.87 1.51
C ALA A 89 -13.53 -22.87 2.98
N LYS A 90 -13.08 -23.85 3.77
CA LYS A 90 -13.42 -23.97 5.20
C LYS A 90 -13.07 -22.73 6.02
N HIS A 91 -12.14 -21.92 5.54
CA HIS A 91 -11.69 -20.69 6.17
C HIS A 91 -12.19 -19.41 5.49
N CYS A 92 -13.17 -19.51 4.60
CA CYS A 92 -13.71 -18.35 3.92
C CYS A 92 -14.25 -17.31 4.92
N SER A 93 -14.28 -16.04 4.49
CA SER A 93 -14.77 -14.94 5.31
C SER A 93 -16.19 -15.16 5.81
N LYS A 94 -16.40 -14.91 7.09
CA LYS A 94 -17.74 -14.89 7.72
C LYS A 94 -18.40 -13.50 7.62
N LYS A 95 -17.71 -12.50 7.08
CA LYS A 95 -18.22 -11.14 6.89
C LYS A 95 -18.52 -10.90 5.42
N ILE A 96 -19.78 -10.85 5.07
CA ILE A 96 -20.23 -10.59 3.71
C ILE A 96 -19.65 -9.25 3.23
N GLY A 97 -19.04 -9.27 2.05
CA GLY A 97 -18.47 -8.07 1.43
C GLY A 97 -17.11 -7.62 2.01
N THR A 98 -16.46 -8.46 2.80
CA THR A 98 -15.11 -8.16 3.33
C THR A 98 -14.25 -9.41 3.28
N MET A 99 -13.02 -9.33 2.77
CA MET A 99 -12.06 -10.43 2.78
C MET A 99 -10.61 -9.93 2.84
N HIS A 100 -9.71 -10.77 3.31
CA HIS A 100 -8.27 -10.58 3.17
C HIS A 100 -7.80 -10.92 1.76
N ALA A 101 -8.14 -10.05 0.78
CA ALA A 101 -7.78 -10.27 -0.63
C ALA A 101 -6.33 -9.94 -0.94
N CYS A 102 -5.66 -9.15 -0.08
CA CYS A 102 -4.24 -8.81 -0.21
C CYS A 102 -3.30 -9.74 0.58
N GLY A 103 -3.84 -10.57 1.49
CA GLY A 103 -3.05 -11.56 2.23
C GLY A 103 -2.49 -11.07 3.57
N HIS A 104 -2.98 -9.96 4.11
CA HIS A 104 -2.55 -9.41 5.40
C HIS A 104 -2.81 -10.34 6.59
N ASP A 105 -3.77 -11.27 6.47
CA ASP A 105 -3.94 -12.40 7.40
C ASP A 105 -2.70 -13.29 7.47
N GLY A 106 -2.05 -13.50 6.34
CA GLY A 106 -0.78 -14.21 6.23
C GLY A 106 0.38 -13.43 6.83
N HIS A 107 0.47 -12.11 6.52
CA HIS A 107 1.52 -11.23 7.05
C HIS A 107 1.47 -11.16 8.58
N THR A 108 0.28 -10.90 9.14
CA THR A 108 0.02 -10.92 10.59
C THR A 108 0.43 -12.26 11.20
N THR A 109 0.07 -13.37 10.57
CA THR A 109 0.41 -14.71 11.05
C THR A 109 1.91 -14.98 11.03
N MET A 110 2.62 -14.56 9.97
CA MET A 110 4.08 -14.70 9.88
C MET A 110 4.78 -13.93 11.00
N LEU A 111 4.33 -12.70 11.28
CA LEU A 111 4.89 -11.88 12.35
C LEU A 111 4.60 -12.48 13.73
N LEU A 112 3.42 -13.07 13.95
CA LEU A 112 3.10 -13.81 15.18
C LEU A 112 3.98 -15.05 15.34
N GLY A 113 4.24 -15.80 14.26
CA GLY A 113 5.18 -16.93 14.29
C GLY A 113 6.60 -16.50 14.66
N ALA A 114 7.06 -15.37 14.09
CA ALA A 114 8.35 -14.77 14.45
C ALA A 114 8.36 -14.32 15.91
N ALA A 115 7.29 -13.69 16.40
CA ALA A 115 7.16 -13.25 17.79
C ALA A 115 7.28 -14.42 18.76
N LYS A 116 6.57 -15.52 18.50
CA LYS A 116 6.64 -16.75 19.33
C LYS A 116 8.07 -17.31 19.38
N TYR A 117 8.70 -17.47 18.21
CA TYR A 117 10.08 -17.98 18.13
C TYR A 117 11.07 -17.08 18.87
N LEU A 118 11.01 -15.76 18.65
CA LEU A 118 11.95 -14.82 19.23
C LEU A 118 11.78 -14.66 20.74
N SER A 119 10.55 -14.74 21.25
CA SER A 119 10.27 -14.72 22.68
C SER A 119 10.80 -15.96 23.41
N GLU A 120 10.63 -17.13 22.78
CA GLU A 120 11.09 -18.40 23.36
C GLU A 120 12.62 -18.52 23.38
N THR A 121 13.27 -18.09 22.29
CA THR A 121 14.71 -18.37 22.12
C THR A 121 15.60 -17.25 22.60
N LYS A 122 15.15 -16.01 22.48
CA LYS A 122 15.94 -14.78 22.73
C LYS A 122 17.38 -14.86 22.16
N ASN A 123 17.53 -15.55 21.01
CA ASN A 123 18.84 -15.77 20.38
C ASN A 123 19.30 -14.57 19.57
N PHE A 124 19.32 -13.40 20.19
CA PHE A 124 19.79 -12.13 19.64
C PHE A 124 20.27 -11.23 20.77
N LYS A 125 20.90 -10.09 20.44
CA LYS A 125 21.21 -9.01 21.37
C LYS A 125 20.52 -7.73 20.87
N GLY A 126 19.97 -6.94 21.81
CA GLY A 126 19.27 -5.72 21.51
C GLY A 126 17.74 -5.86 21.65
N LYS A 127 17.00 -5.17 20.77
CA LYS A 127 15.55 -5.03 20.86
C LYS A 127 14.88 -5.33 19.52
N ILE A 128 13.78 -6.08 19.59
CA ILE A 128 12.90 -6.30 18.45
C ILE A 128 11.56 -5.62 18.73
N ILE A 129 11.13 -4.77 17.82
CA ILE A 129 9.86 -4.06 17.85
C ILE A 129 8.95 -4.70 16.79
N LEU A 130 7.89 -5.37 17.23
CA LEU A 130 6.89 -5.99 16.40
C LEU A 130 5.78 -4.96 16.15
N ILE A 131 5.51 -4.64 14.89
CA ILE A 131 4.56 -3.60 14.49
C ILE A 131 3.44 -4.27 13.68
N PHE A 132 2.27 -4.41 14.30
CA PHE A 132 1.05 -4.82 13.61
C PHE A 132 0.29 -3.56 13.21
N GLN A 133 0.41 -3.23 11.94
CA GLN A 133 -0.03 -1.97 11.38
C GLN A 133 -1.46 -2.06 10.83
N PRO A 134 -2.37 -1.13 11.18
CA PRO A 134 -3.69 -1.05 10.57
C PRO A 134 -3.66 -0.29 9.25
N ALA A 135 -4.75 -0.37 8.51
CA ALA A 135 -5.16 0.60 7.49
C ALA A 135 -4.11 0.86 6.39
N GLU A 136 -3.44 -0.20 5.90
CA GLU A 136 -2.55 -0.09 4.76
C GLU A 136 -3.35 0.26 3.49
N GLU A 137 -4.51 -0.33 3.27
CA GLU A 137 -5.33 -0.26 2.06
C GLU A 137 -5.93 1.14 1.81
N GLY A 138 -5.08 2.06 1.35
CA GLY A 138 -5.45 3.42 0.93
C GLY A 138 -5.66 4.43 2.06
N HIS A 139 -5.38 4.09 3.31
CA HIS A 139 -5.66 4.94 4.48
C HIS A 139 -4.43 5.36 5.28
N ALA A 140 -3.20 5.01 4.82
CA ALA A 140 -1.91 5.44 5.36
C ALA A 140 -1.74 5.14 6.87
N GLY A 141 -2.04 3.91 7.28
CA GLY A 141 -1.92 3.49 8.67
C GLY A 141 -0.50 3.58 9.21
N ALA A 142 0.53 3.30 8.38
CA ALA A 142 1.93 3.52 8.74
C ALA A 142 2.20 4.97 9.14
N LYS A 143 1.74 5.91 8.29
CA LYS A 143 1.86 7.35 8.58
C LYS A 143 1.12 7.72 9.86
N ALA A 144 -0.10 7.20 10.06
CA ALA A 144 -0.86 7.46 11.27
C ALA A 144 -0.14 6.97 12.52
N MET A 145 0.46 5.77 12.49
CA MET A 145 1.28 5.27 13.61
C MET A 145 2.50 6.16 13.89
N ILE A 146 3.17 6.66 12.85
CA ILE A 146 4.30 7.57 12.98
C ILE A 146 3.86 8.92 13.56
N ASP A 147 2.76 9.48 13.07
CA ASP A 147 2.18 10.74 13.57
C ASP A 147 1.75 10.63 15.06
N ASP A 148 1.28 9.45 15.49
CA ASP A 148 1.00 9.13 16.90
C ASP A 148 2.27 8.93 17.75
N GLY A 149 3.45 9.10 17.16
CA GLY A 149 4.74 9.10 17.85
C GLY A 149 5.42 7.73 17.95
N LEU A 150 5.07 6.76 17.13
CA LEU A 150 5.69 5.42 17.13
C LEU A 150 7.22 5.48 17.12
N LEU A 151 7.83 6.14 16.13
CA LEU A 151 9.28 6.20 16.00
C LEU A 151 9.96 7.04 17.07
N LYS A 152 9.23 8.01 17.67
CA LYS A 152 9.72 8.77 18.81
C LYS A 152 9.78 7.92 20.08
N LYS A 153 8.79 7.07 20.29
CA LYS A 153 8.68 6.20 21.46
C LYS A 153 9.56 4.96 21.35
N TYR A 154 9.67 4.44 20.16
CA TYR A 154 10.47 3.27 19.81
C TYR A 154 11.52 3.68 18.77
N PRO A 155 12.70 4.16 19.17
CA PRO A 155 13.80 4.38 18.24
C PRO A 155 14.17 3.06 17.58
N ILE A 156 14.02 2.99 16.26
CA ILE A 156 14.28 1.80 15.44
C ILE A 156 15.46 2.09 14.53
N ASP A 157 16.52 1.28 14.62
CA ASP A 157 17.71 1.44 13.77
C ASP A 157 17.46 0.93 12.33
N GLU A 158 16.69 -0.15 12.21
CA GLU A 158 16.37 -0.80 10.94
C GLU A 158 14.95 -1.38 11.00
N ILE A 159 14.18 -1.24 9.92
CA ILE A 159 12.83 -1.79 9.83
C ILE A 159 12.66 -2.67 8.60
N TYR A 160 11.92 -3.75 8.74
CA TYR A 160 11.65 -4.72 7.69
C TYR A 160 10.17 -5.06 7.66
N GLY A 161 9.62 -5.17 6.44
CA GLY A 161 8.30 -5.71 6.15
C GLY A 161 8.41 -6.77 5.06
N MET A 162 7.46 -7.70 5.03
CA MET A 162 7.39 -8.73 4.01
C MET A 162 5.96 -8.80 3.46
N HIS A 163 5.83 -8.84 2.15
CA HIS A 163 4.55 -8.95 1.47
C HIS A 163 4.49 -10.24 0.63
N ASN A 164 3.39 -10.99 0.70
CA ASN A 164 3.15 -12.10 -0.21
C ASN A 164 2.98 -11.58 -1.63
N MET A 165 3.51 -12.29 -2.60
CA MET A 165 3.48 -11.86 -3.99
C MET A 165 2.90 -12.97 -4.88
N PRO A 166 1.63 -12.87 -5.28
CA PRO A 166 1.06 -13.76 -6.28
C PRO A 166 1.86 -13.70 -7.58
N GLY A 167 2.13 -14.87 -8.16
CA GLY A 167 2.93 -14.99 -9.38
C GLY A 167 4.42 -15.32 -9.15
N LEU A 168 4.94 -15.21 -7.92
CA LEU A 168 6.21 -15.83 -7.56
C LEU A 168 6.03 -17.32 -7.24
N GLU A 169 7.04 -18.12 -7.58
CA GLU A 169 7.09 -19.54 -7.19
C GLU A 169 7.01 -19.68 -5.65
N GLU A 170 6.28 -20.67 -5.18
CA GLU A 170 6.14 -20.95 -3.76
C GLU A 170 7.49 -21.19 -3.07
N GLY A 171 7.70 -20.51 -1.96
CA GLY A 171 8.92 -20.58 -1.16
C GLY A 171 10.06 -19.69 -1.67
N VAL A 172 9.88 -18.96 -2.76
CA VAL A 172 10.80 -17.90 -3.18
C VAL A 172 10.60 -16.66 -2.31
N LEU A 173 11.69 -16.08 -1.84
CA LEU A 173 11.74 -14.77 -1.21
C LEU A 173 12.59 -13.84 -2.08
N ALA A 174 11.98 -12.75 -2.55
CA ALA A 174 12.64 -11.72 -3.37
C ALA A 174 13.03 -10.52 -2.50
N VAL A 175 14.29 -10.10 -2.60
CA VAL A 175 14.83 -8.96 -1.84
C VAL A 175 15.76 -8.17 -2.75
N GLU A 176 15.38 -6.98 -3.16
CA GLU A 176 16.17 -6.11 -4.03
C GLU A 176 16.34 -4.72 -3.42
N GLU A 177 17.43 -4.05 -3.79
CA GLU A 177 17.68 -2.64 -3.48
C GLU A 177 16.90 -1.71 -4.42
N GLY A 178 16.74 -0.44 -4.02
CA GLY A 178 16.14 0.59 -4.85
C GLY A 178 14.61 0.55 -4.87
N ALA A 179 14.02 1.14 -5.89
CA ALA A 179 12.57 1.26 -6.01
C ALA A 179 11.92 -0.12 -6.19
N ARG A 180 10.91 -0.40 -5.35
CA ARG A 180 10.17 -1.67 -5.36
C ARG A 180 8.70 -1.46 -5.72
N LEU A 181 8.06 -0.48 -5.08
CA LEU A 181 6.66 -0.13 -5.31
C LEU A 181 6.55 1.36 -5.61
N ALA A 182 5.61 1.73 -6.48
CA ALA A 182 5.47 3.08 -6.96
C ALA A 182 4.77 3.98 -5.94
N ALA A 183 5.05 5.27 -6.03
CA ALA A 183 4.14 6.28 -5.49
C ALA A 183 2.78 6.20 -6.17
N ALA A 184 1.72 6.60 -5.47
CA ALA A 184 0.34 6.52 -5.94
C ALA A 184 -0.41 7.82 -5.69
N ASP A 185 -0.21 8.82 -6.55
CA ASP A 185 -1.00 10.04 -6.52
C ASP A 185 -2.28 9.88 -7.36
N ASN A 186 -3.33 10.57 -6.97
CA ASN A 186 -4.57 10.65 -7.72
C ASN A 186 -4.82 12.09 -8.19
N PHE A 187 -5.57 12.24 -9.27
CA PHE A 187 -6.02 13.55 -9.72
C PHE A 187 -7.51 13.56 -10.02
N LYS A 188 -8.13 14.72 -9.81
CA LYS A 188 -9.49 15.03 -10.20
C LYS A 188 -9.49 16.36 -10.93
N ILE A 189 -10.09 16.36 -12.11
CA ILE A 189 -10.23 17.55 -12.96
C ILE A 189 -11.71 17.83 -13.11
N LYS A 190 -12.13 19.06 -12.79
CA LYS A 190 -13.46 19.55 -13.11
C LYS A 190 -13.32 20.57 -14.25
N ILE A 191 -14.05 20.34 -15.31
CA ILE A 191 -14.15 21.24 -16.46
C ILE A 191 -15.47 21.97 -16.37
N ILE A 192 -15.42 23.29 -16.36
CA ILE A 192 -16.58 24.15 -16.22
C ILE A 192 -16.80 24.84 -17.56
N GLY A 193 -17.83 24.39 -18.26
CA GLY A 193 -18.27 24.91 -19.55
C GLY A 193 -19.52 25.77 -19.44
N LYS A 194 -20.36 25.71 -20.47
CA LYS A 194 -21.67 26.34 -20.54
C LYS A 194 -22.61 25.46 -21.35
N GLY A 195 -23.66 24.97 -20.75
CA GLY A 195 -24.67 24.12 -21.39
C GLY A 195 -25.50 24.85 -22.43
N SER A 196 -26.08 24.08 -23.34
CA SER A 196 -27.02 24.56 -24.35
C SER A 196 -27.83 23.41 -24.94
N HIS A 197 -28.81 23.70 -25.76
CA HIS A 197 -29.48 22.70 -26.58
C HIS A 197 -28.47 22.11 -27.58
N ALA A 198 -28.43 20.78 -27.72
CA ALA A 198 -27.43 20.11 -28.55
C ALA A 198 -27.48 20.51 -30.02
N ALA A 199 -28.63 20.96 -30.54
CA ALA A 199 -28.76 21.51 -31.89
C ALA A 199 -28.24 22.94 -32.03
N MET A 200 -27.83 23.61 -30.94
CA MET A 200 -27.32 24.97 -30.90
C MET A 200 -25.94 25.05 -30.23
N PRO A 201 -24.94 24.30 -30.70
CA PRO A 201 -23.64 24.20 -30.02
C PRO A 201 -22.85 25.51 -30.01
N SER A 202 -23.14 26.42 -30.90
CA SER A 202 -22.54 27.77 -30.93
C SER A 202 -22.86 28.62 -29.72
N ASN A 203 -23.90 28.28 -28.95
CA ASN A 203 -24.28 28.96 -27.71
C ASN A 203 -23.65 28.34 -26.46
N ALA A 204 -22.94 27.22 -26.63
CA ALA A 204 -22.31 26.42 -25.57
C ALA A 204 -20.81 26.70 -25.46
N VAL A 205 -20.26 26.27 -24.31
CA VAL A 205 -18.86 25.89 -24.15
C VAL A 205 -18.86 24.41 -23.75
N ASP A 206 -18.62 23.54 -24.70
CA ASP A 206 -18.83 22.10 -24.54
C ASP A 206 -17.74 21.47 -23.68
N PRO A 207 -18.06 21.02 -22.45
CA PRO A 207 -17.07 20.41 -21.57
C PRO A 207 -16.72 18.97 -21.95
N ILE A 208 -17.56 18.30 -22.76
CA ILE A 208 -17.29 16.94 -23.24
C ILE A 208 -16.18 16.97 -24.28
N VAL A 209 -16.30 17.85 -25.28
CA VAL A 209 -15.28 18.00 -26.32
C VAL A 209 -13.96 18.50 -25.71
N CYS A 210 -14.02 19.47 -24.80
CA CYS A 210 -12.86 19.93 -24.05
C CYS A 210 -12.20 18.79 -23.26
N GLY A 211 -12.99 17.98 -22.56
CA GLY A 211 -12.50 16.84 -21.78
C GLY A 211 -11.84 15.77 -22.64
N ALA A 212 -12.40 15.46 -23.81
CA ALA A 212 -11.79 14.55 -24.76
C ALA A 212 -10.42 15.06 -25.24
N ALA A 213 -10.28 16.36 -25.53
CA ALA A 213 -9.00 16.96 -25.89
C ALA A 213 -7.99 16.92 -24.72
N ILE A 214 -8.43 17.16 -23.49
CA ILE A 214 -7.58 17.03 -22.29
C ILE A 214 -7.04 15.59 -22.17
N ILE A 215 -7.90 14.57 -22.30
CA ILE A 215 -7.50 13.15 -22.21
C ILE A 215 -6.42 12.84 -23.26
N GLN A 216 -6.58 13.29 -24.51
CA GLN A 216 -5.57 13.11 -25.55
C GLN A 216 -4.26 13.83 -25.23
N ASN A 217 -4.32 15.08 -24.79
CA ASN A 217 -3.14 15.89 -24.51
C ASN A 217 -2.34 15.37 -23.31
N ILE A 218 -2.99 14.83 -22.27
CA ILE A 218 -2.34 14.20 -21.10
C ILE A 218 -1.44 13.05 -21.52
N GLN A 219 -1.75 12.30 -22.58
CA GLN A 219 -0.91 11.20 -23.06
C GLN A 219 0.51 11.66 -23.43
N SER A 220 0.65 12.94 -23.82
CA SER A 220 1.97 13.52 -24.13
C SER A 220 2.91 13.60 -22.93
N ILE A 221 2.40 13.55 -21.71
CA ILE A 221 3.22 13.62 -20.48
C ILE A 221 4.17 12.42 -20.45
N VAL A 222 3.65 11.21 -20.60
CA VAL A 222 4.45 9.98 -20.62
C VAL A 222 5.28 9.88 -21.90
N SER A 223 4.65 10.12 -23.04
CA SER A 223 5.29 9.84 -24.33
C SER A 223 6.29 10.91 -24.80
N ARG A 224 6.24 12.16 -24.28
CA ARG A 224 7.04 13.31 -24.75
C ARG A 224 7.69 14.15 -23.67
N ASN A 225 7.26 14.05 -22.39
CA ASN A 225 7.75 14.91 -21.32
C ASN A 225 8.48 14.13 -20.20
N SER A 226 8.43 12.80 -20.20
CA SER A 226 9.20 11.94 -19.30
C SER A 226 10.48 11.47 -19.99
N ASP A 227 11.58 11.34 -19.23
CA ASP A 227 12.78 10.64 -19.71
C ASP A 227 12.39 9.18 -20.03
N PRO A 228 12.76 8.62 -21.20
CA PRO A 228 12.48 7.23 -21.55
C PRO A 228 13.02 6.18 -20.57
N LYS A 229 14.01 6.54 -19.76
CA LYS A 229 14.58 5.68 -18.71
C LYS A 229 13.76 5.68 -17.43
N GLU A 230 12.86 6.63 -17.25
CA GLU A 230 12.05 6.76 -16.05
C GLU A 230 10.71 6.02 -16.23
N THR A 231 10.31 5.31 -15.19
CA THR A 231 9.00 4.65 -15.19
C THR A 231 7.93 5.63 -14.69
N LEU A 232 6.93 5.86 -15.53
CA LEU A 232 5.82 6.77 -15.26
C LEU A 232 4.53 6.19 -15.84
N VAL A 233 3.47 6.18 -15.03
CA VAL A 233 2.10 5.88 -15.48
C VAL A 233 1.20 7.07 -15.18
N VAL A 234 0.44 7.51 -16.18
CA VAL A 234 -0.65 8.49 -16.03
C VAL A 234 -1.88 7.89 -16.68
N THR A 235 -2.85 7.52 -15.86
CA THR A 235 -4.08 6.87 -16.34
C THR A 235 -5.29 7.73 -16.02
N VAL A 236 -6.11 8.04 -17.02
CA VAL A 236 -7.46 8.54 -16.84
C VAL A 236 -8.38 7.32 -16.61
N ALA A 237 -9.01 7.25 -15.45
CA ALA A 237 -9.85 6.12 -15.05
C ALA A 237 -11.35 6.40 -15.18
N THR A 238 -11.76 7.67 -15.05
CA THR A 238 -13.17 8.06 -15.21
C THR A 238 -13.32 9.34 -16.02
N PHE A 239 -14.41 9.41 -16.79
CA PHE A 239 -14.88 10.61 -17.45
C PHE A 239 -16.40 10.64 -17.36
N ASN A 240 -16.95 11.60 -16.65
CA ASN A 240 -18.39 11.71 -16.38
C ASN A 240 -18.89 13.08 -16.80
N SER A 241 -19.95 13.10 -17.60
CA SER A 241 -20.63 14.33 -18.04
C SER A 241 -22.00 14.01 -18.66
N GLY A 242 -22.90 14.98 -18.66
CA GLY A 242 -24.20 14.90 -19.32
C GLY A 242 -25.17 13.90 -18.74
N LYS A 243 -26.47 14.04 -19.09
CA LYS A 243 -27.55 13.13 -18.67
C LYS A 243 -28.56 12.87 -19.79
N ALA A 244 -28.57 13.69 -20.83
CA ALA A 244 -29.53 13.62 -21.92
C ALA A 244 -28.83 13.83 -23.27
N ASN A 245 -29.31 13.15 -24.31
CA ASN A 245 -28.71 13.18 -25.64
C ASN A 245 -28.91 14.46 -26.42
N ASN A 246 -29.83 15.31 -25.98
CA ASN A 246 -30.19 16.60 -26.64
C ASN A 246 -29.77 17.84 -25.84
N VAL A 247 -28.91 17.66 -24.81
CA VAL A 247 -28.43 18.76 -23.95
C VAL A 247 -26.89 18.66 -23.82
N ILE A 248 -26.21 19.78 -24.17
CA ILE A 248 -24.80 19.97 -23.83
C ILE A 248 -24.75 20.34 -22.34
N PRO A 249 -24.00 19.60 -21.50
CA PRO A 249 -23.96 19.87 -20.05
C PRO A 249 -23.12 21.11 -19.70
N ASP A 250 -23.26 21.58 -18.45
CA ASP A 250 -22.47 22.70 -17.93
C ASP A 250 -21.06 22.28 -17.48
N ASP A 251 -20.85 21.02 -17.14
CA ASP A 251 -19.57 20.54 -16.63
C ASP A 251 -19.24 19.10 -17.04
N ALA A 252 -17.97 18.76 -16.88
CA ALA A 252 -17.46 17.40 -16.95
C ALA A 252 -16.43 17.16 -15.82
N THR A 253 -16.31 15.91 -15.39
CA THR A 253 -15.33 15.50 -14.39
C THR A 253 -14.49 14.34 -14.94
N ILE A 254 -13.17 14.49 -14.85
CA ILE A 254 -12.17 13.46 -15.18
C ILE A 254 -11.43 13.11 -13.89
N SER A 255 -11.17 11.82 -13.65
CA SER A 255 -10.27 11.41 -12.57
C SER A 255 -9.35 10.31 -13.02
N GLY A 256 -8.21 10.18 -12.29
CA GLY A 256 -7.21 9.20 -12.63
C GLY A 256 -6.08 9.11 -11.62
N THR A 257 -5.04 8.37 -11.98
CA THR A 257 -3.89 8.10 -11.11
C THR A 257 -2.56 8.40 -11.80
N ILE A 258 -1.56 8.76 -10.99
CA ILE A 258 -0.18 8.96 -11.41
C ILE A 258 0.69 8.01 -10.58
N ARG A 259 1.55 7.20 -11.24
CA ARG A 259 2.47 6.26 -10.61
C ARG A 259 3.90 6.57 -11.06
N PHE A 260 4.83 6.61 -10.13
CA PHE A 260 6.24 6.89 -10.40
C PHE A 260 7.13 6.34 -9.28
N TYR A 261 8.42 6.14 -9.57
CA TYR A 261 9.41 5.79 -8.56
C TYR A 261 10.25 7.00 -8.12
N ASN A 262 10.41 7.99 -9.01
CA ASN A 262 11.24 9.17 -8.78
C ASN A 262 10.37 10.39 -8.45
N GLU A 263 10.56 10.96 -7.27
CA GLU A 263 9.79 12.12 -6.79
C GLU A 263 9.90 13.34 -7.72
N SER A 264 11.06 13.55 -8.39
CA SER A 264 11.23 14.65 -9.33
C SER A 264 10.36 14.45 -10.58
N VAL A 265 10.23 13.20 -11.05
CA VAL A 265 9.34 12.82 -12.17
C VAL A 265 7.88 13.07 -11.77
N GLY A 266 7.48 12.61 -10.58
CA GLY A 266 6.13 12.85 -10.07
C GLY A 266 5.78 14.33 -9.95
N LYS A 267 6.68 15.14 -9.41
CA LYS A 267 6.51 16.59 -9.29
C LYS A 267 6.35 17.27 -10.66
N ASN A 268 7.19 16.91 -11.62
CA ASN A 268 7.14 17.46 -12.98
C ASN A 268 5.85 17.03 -13.69
N THR A 269 5.43 15.78 -13.53
CA THR A 269 4.19 15.22 -14.10
C THR A 269 2.97 16.01 -13.60
N LYS A 270 2.85 16.22 -12.30
CA LYS A 270 1.75 16.99 -11.69
C LYS A 270 1.68 18.43 -12.22
N LYS A 271 2.83 19.09 -12.28
CA LYS A 271 2.94 20.44 -12.85
C LYS A 271 2.52 20.47 -14.32
N ARG A 272 2.96 19.48 -15.10
CA ARG A 272 2.65 19.39 -16.53
C ARG A 272 1.17 19.10 -16.77
N LEU A 273 0.58 18.18 -15.97
CA LEU A 273 -0.84 17.86 -16.03
C LEU A 273 -1.70 19.12 -15.81
N ALA A 274 -1.43 19.86 -14.75
CA ALA A 274 -2.17 21.10 -14.47
C ALA A 274 -2.05 22.12 -15.59
N ALA A 275 -0.85 22.29 -16.18
CA ALA A 275 -0.64 23.20 -17.30
C ALA A 275 -1.40 22.78 -18.56
N ILE A 276 -1.38 21.46 -18.91
CA ILE A 276 -2.13 20.93 -20.05
C ILE A 276 -3.63 21.20 -19.87
N VAL A 277 -4.18 20.93 -18.69
CA VAL A 277 -5.59 21.11 -18.40
C VAL A 277 -5.99 22.58 -18.55
N ASP A 278 -5.26 23.49 -17.88
CA ASP A 278 -5.53 24.93 -17.91
C ASP A 278 -5.50 25.49 -19.35
N HIS A 279 -4.44 25.18 -20.11
CA HIS A 279 -4.30 25.70 -21.47
C HIS A 279 -5.33 25.09 -22.44
N THR A 280 -5.64 23.80 -22.30
CA THR A 280 -6.68 23.17 -23.13
C THR A 280 -8.05 23.79 -22.83
N CYS A 281 -8.42 23.97 -21.57
CA CYS A 281 -9.67 24.65 -21.21
C CYS A 281 -9.75 26.07 -21.82
N LYS A 282 -8.68 26.84 -21.78
CA LYS A 282 -8.62 28.17 -22.37
C LYS A 282 -8.89 28.16 -23.89
N VAL A 283 -8.35 27.17 -24.61
CA VAL A 283 -8.59 26.99 -26.05
C VAL A 283 -10.09 26.79 -26.35
N PHE A 284 -10.79 26.07 -25.48
CA PHE A 284 -12.24 25.84 -25.63
C PHE A 284 -13.12 26.91 -24.97
N GLY A 285 -12.54 27.93 -24.33
CA GLY A 285 -13.29 28.93 -23.57
C GLY A 285 -13.87 28.41 -22.25
N ALA A 286 -13.43 27.24 -21.80
CA ALA A 286 -13.83 26.62 -20.53
C ALA A 286 -12.93 27.07 -19.38
N LYS A 287 -13.38 26.82 -18.13
CA LYS A 287 -12.54 26.91 -16.92
C LYS A 287 -12.27 25.53 -16.36
N SER A 288 -11.22 25.42 -15.55
CA SER A 288 -10.89 24.15 -14.88
C SER A 288 -10.53 24.32 -13.41
N GLU A 289 -10.81 23.29 -12.65
CA GLU A 289 -10.28 23.06 -11.30
C GLU A 289 -9.52 21.74 -11.33
N VAL A 290 -8.27 21.74 -10.83
CA VAL A 290 -7.41 20.56 -10.79
C VAL A 290 -7.04 20.28 -9.34
N ASP A 291 -7.44 19.13 -8.84
CA ASP A 291 -7.11 18.66 -7.51
C ASP A 291 -6.15 17.46 -7.63
N ILE A 292 -5.00 17.55 -6.95
CA ILE A 292 -3.99 16.50 -6.88
C ILE A 292 -3.95 15.96 -5.45
N ILE A 293 -4.42 14.75 -5.29
CA ILE A 293 -4.44 14.04 -4.01
C ILE A 293 -3.16 13.22 -3.90
N LYS A 294 -2.25 13.68 -3.04
CA LYS A 294 -1.00 12.95 -2.77
C LYS A 294 -1.33 11.65 -2.02
N GLY A 295 -0.89 10.53 -2.56
CA GLY A 295 -0.97 9.22 -1.94
C GLY A 295 0.36 8.80 -1.32
N TYR A 296 0.66 7.50 -1.37
CA TYR A 296 1.88 6.95 -0.77
C TYR A 296 3.13 7.37 -1.54
N PRO A 297 4.25 7.63 -0.86
CA PRO A 297 5.54 7.79 -1.52
C PRO A 297 6.01 6.47 -2.14
N PRO A 298 7.02 6.49 -3.02
CA PRO A 298 7.57 5.24 -3.54
C PRO A 298 8.28 4.46 -2.45
N THR A 299 8.14 3.14 -2.45
CA THR A 299 8.89 2.25 -1.56
C THR A 299 10.28 2.03 -2.15
N ILE A 300 11.29 2.57 -1.50
CA ILE A 300 12.70 2.53 -1.95
C ILE A 300 13.54 1.83 -0.89
N ASN A 301 13.93 0.60 -1.15
CA ASN A 301 14.75 -0.19 -0.24
C ASN A 301 16.19 0.31 -0.20
N HIS A 302 16.73 0.51 1.00
CA HIS A 302 18.14 0.85 1.21
C HIS A 302 19.05 -0.34 0.87
N LYS A 303 20.15 -0.07 0.17
CA LYS A 303 21.09 -1.09 -0.31
C LYS A 303 21.65 -1.98 0.80
N SER A 304 22.12 -1.37 1.90
CA SER A 304 22.70 -2.11 3.03
C SER A 304 21.69 -3.08 3.66
N ASN A 305 20.45 -2.60 3.87
CA ASN A 305 19.38 -3.37 4.48
C ASN A 305 18.89 -4.49 3.56
N SER A 306 18.79 -4.22 2.25
CA SER A 306 18.46 -5.24 1.25
C SER A 306 19.52 -6.32 1.17
N THR A 307 20.80 -5.94 1.17
CA THR A 307 21.91 -6.90 1.20
C THR A 307 21.89 -7.78 2.47
N PHE A 308 21.63 -7.17 3.63
CA PHE A 308 21.48 -7.91 4.88
C PHE A 308 20.30 -8.88 4.84
N ALA A 309 19.12 -8.42 4.45
CA ALA A 309 17.91 -9.23 4.35
C ALA A 309 18.05 -10.37 3.33
N PHE A 310 18.66 -10.12 2.16
CA PHE A 310 18.95 -11.15 1.17
C PHE A 310 19.88 -12.25 1.73
N ASN A 311 20.95 -11.85 2.42
CA ASN A 311 21.89 -12.81 3.03
C ASN A 311 21.21 -13.63 4.15
N ALA A 312 20.31 -13.02 4.92
CA ALA A 312 19.52 -13.74 5.92
C ALA A 312 18.56 -14.73 5.25
N ALA A 313 17.85 -14.31 4.21
CA ALA A 313 17.00 -15.19 3.40
C ALA A 313 17.76 -16.37 2.83
N LYS A 314 18.94 -16.12 2.23
CA LYS A 314 19.79 -17.17 1.66
C LYS A 314 20.22 -18.22 2.69
N LYS A 315 20.46 -17.82 3.94
CA LYS A 315 20.76 -18.76 5.03
C LYS A 315 19.58 -19.67 5.38
N VAL A 316 18.34 -19.17 5.23
CA VAL A 316 17.13 -19.90 5.62
C VAL A 316 16.59 -20.76 4.48
N ILE A 317 16.49 -20.22 3.27
CA ILE A 317 15.85 -20.88 2.12
C ILE A 317 16.80 -21.25 0.98
N GLY A 318 18.09 -20.95 1.12
CA GLY A 318 19.11 -21.31 0.12
C GLY A 318 18.88 -20.64 -1.24
N PRO A 319 18.85 -21.46 -2.34
CA PRO A 319 18.73 -20.92 -3.70
C PRO A 319 17.37 -20.29 -4.02
N LYS A 320 16.36 -20.45 -3.17
CA LYS A 320 15.05 -19.78 -3.31
C LYS A 320 15.08 -18.32 -2.87
N ALA A 321 16.20 -17.82 -2.29
CA ALA A 321 16.40 -16.38 -2.13
C ALA A 321 16.78 -15.76 -3.47
N SER A 322 15.98 -14.79 -3.94
CA SER A 322 16.13 -14.08 -5.21
C SER A 322 16.48 -12.62 -5.00
N SER A 323 17.27 -12.05 -5.90
CA SER A 323 17.56 -10.62 -5.99
C SER A 323 17.40 -10.12 -7.44
N ASN A 324 16.47 -10.69 -8.17
CA ASN A 324 16.26 -10.38 -9.58
C ASN A 324 14.75 -10.30 -9.92
N GLN A 325 14.02 -9.48 -9.17
CA GLN A 325 12.61 -9.22 -9.43
C GLN A 325 12.42 -7.77 -9.87
N ASN A 326 11.64 -7.56 -10.93
CA ASN A 326 11.31 -6.22 -11.39
C ASN A 326 10.46 -5.46 -10.35
N PRO A 327 10.64 -4.14 -10.25
CA PRO A 327 9.75 -3.31 -9.44
C PRO A 327 8.33 -3.30 -10.02
N MET A 328 7.33 -3.02 -9.17
CA MET A 328 5.93 -3.05 -9.51
C MET A 328 5.27 -1.68 -9.35
N MET A 329 4.21 -1.42 -10.14
CA MET A 329 3.47 -0.16 -10.08
C MET A 329 2.37 -0.14 -9.01
N GLY A 330 2.27 -1.18 -8.17
CA GLY A 330 1.53 -1.16 -6.91
C GLY A 330 2.11 -0.13 -5.95
N SER A 331 1.39 0.21 -4.91
CA SER A 331 1.85 1.14 -3.85
C SER A 331 1.71 0.46 -2.48
N GLU A 332 2.50 0.90 -1.53
CA GLU A 332 2.58 0.32 -0.19
C GLU A 332 2.95 1.42 0.81
N ASP A 333 2.20 1.55 1.89
CA ASP A 333 2.40 2.61 2.88
C ASP A 333 3.57 2.35 3.83
N PHE A 334 4.18 1.15 3.80
CA PHE A 334 5.48 0.89 4.43
C PHE A 334 6.55 1.92 4.00
N SER A 335 6.37 2.51 2.83
CA SER A 335 7.20 3.61 2.31
C SER A 335 7.35 4.80 3.27
N TYR A 336 6.42 5.00 4.20
CA TYR A 336 6.54 6.04 5.23
C TYR A 336 7.56 5.73 6.32
N PHE A 337 7.96 4.46 6.48
CA PHE A 337 9.02 4.06 7.40
C PHE A 337 10.42 4.19 6.80
N LEU A 338 10.54 4.38 5.49
CA LEU A 338 11.78 4.46 4.74
C LEU A 338 12.17 5.91 4.48
#